data_7cdd10edb969fa10d47a56fe392f5b44
#
_entry.id   7cdd10edb969fa10d47a56fe392f5b44
#
_cell.length_a   1.000
_cell.length_b   1.000
_cell.length_c   1.000
_cell.angle_alpha   90.00
_cell.angle_beta   90.00
_cell.angle_gamma   90.00
#
_symmetry.space_group_name_H-M   'P 1'
#
loop_
_entity.id
_entity.type
_entity.pdbx_description
1 polymer ?
#
loop_
_entity_poly.entity_id
_entity_poly.type
_entity_poly.pdbx_seq_one_letter_code
_entity_poly.pdbx_strand_id
1 'polypeptide(L)'
;WFEADTLSPEANAQMTTLIPQLGLNTTDTPMTQRLSDEANADLATFAGRLGANPDQLRAALDPYQPWIATIQLAVLQMQAAGYDPASGVEVVLNQRLADQDKTFHYLETVEEQLRFFADMPYETQLANLELSLHEAVENPDMFDDLVGAWAEGDMDRLNEIMNSDMREQTPELYDVILVQRNRNWAPEIAAALDGDEDVLIAVGAGHMPGEEGVIALLQARGLEVRRVQ
;
A
#
# COMPACT_ATOMS: atom_id res chain seq x y z
N TRP A 1 -17.07 -3.34 -4.72
CA TRP A 1 -16.49 -2.29 -3.86
C TRP A 1 -14.98 -2.43 -3.87
N PHE A 2 -14.26 -1.32 -3.89
CA PHE A 2 -12.81 -1.23 -3.80
C PHE A 2 -12.42 -0.22 -2.71
N GLU A 3 -11.13 -0.18 -2.35
CA GLU A 3 -10.62 0.81 -1.40
C GLU A 3 -10.83 2.23 -1.90
N ALA A 4 -10.29 2.56 -3.08
CA ALA A 4 -10.45 3.86 -3.71
C ALA A 4 -10.53 3.71 -5.24
N ASP A 5 -11.05 4.73 -5.91
CA ASP A 5 -10.97 4.84 -7.36
C ASP A 5 -9.55 5.28 -7.77
N THR A 6 -8.78 4.35 -8.31
CA THR A 6 -7.42 4.63 -8.81
C THR A 6 -7.30 4.47 -10.33
N LEU A 7 -8.41 4.15 -11.01
CA LEU A 7 -8.39 3.74 -12.40
C LEU A 7 -9.18 4.67 -13.34
N SER A 8 -10.19 5.39 -12.83
CA SER A 8 -10.98 6.28 -13.68
C SER A 8 -10.18 7.49 -14.19
N PRO A 9 -10.58 8.11 -15.31
CA PRO A 9 -9.98 9.35 -15.78
C PRO A 9 -10.04 10.47 -14.74
N GLU A 10 -11.12 10.54 -13.97
CA GLU A 10 -11.36 11.52 -12.91
C GLU A 10 -10.36 11.32 -11.76
N ALA A 11 -10.16 10.09 -11.31
CA ALA A 11 -9.17 9.74 -10.30
C ALA A 11 -7.74 10.06 -10.77
N ASN A 12 -7.41 9.75 -12.01
CA ASN A 12 -6.11 10.09 -12.60
C ASN A 12 -5.87 11.61 -12.66
N ALA A 13 -6.91 12.40 -12.99
CA ALA A 13 -6.81 13.85 -12.97
C ALA A 13 -6.60 14.40 -11.54
N GLN A 14 -7.28 13.82 -10.55
CA GLN A 14 -7.07 14.14 -9.14
C GLN A 14 -5.64 13.81 -8.69
N MET A 15 -5.15 12.61 -8.96
CA MET A 15 -3.77 12.20 -8.61
C MET A 15 -2.73 13.13 -9.25
N THR A 16 -2.91 13.52 -10.51
CA THR A 16 -2.03 14.46 -11.23
C THR A 16 -1.93 15.81 -10.50
N THR A 17 -2.99 16.23 -9.83
CA THR A 17 -3.03 17.48 -9.06
C THR A 17 -2.53 17.30 -7.63
N LEU A 18 -2.95 16.24 -6.95
CA LEU A 18 -2.67 16.02 -5.52
C LEU A 18 -1.23 15.58 -5.27
N ILE A 19 -0.67 14.71 -6.12
CA ILE A 19 0.70 14.21 -5.91
C ILE A 19 1.73 15.36 -5.86
N PRO A 20 1.74 16.34 -6.79
CA PRO A 20 2.64 17.48 -6.65
C PRO A 20 2.36 18.34 -5.41
N GLN A 21 1.11 18.47 -4.99
CA GLN A 21 0.76 19.28 -3.82
C GLN A 21 1.17 18.63 -2.49
N LEU A 22 1.02 17.32 -2.38
CA LEU A 22 1.22 16.58 -1.15
C LEU A 22 2.58 15.88 -1.07
N GLY A 23 3.16 15.55 -2.21
CA GLY A 23 4.32 14.66 -2.30
C GLY A 23 5.64 15.34 -2.69
N LEU A 24 5.65 16.64 -3.03
CA LEU A 24 6.90 17.33 -3.31
C LEU A 24 7.61 17.77 -2.04
N ASN A 25 8.93 17.59 -2.02
CA ASN A 25 9.80 18.15 -1.00
C ASN A 25 9.86 19.67 -1.17
N THR A 26 9.28 20.40 -0.23
CA THR A 26 9.23 21.87 -0.25
C THR A 26 10.40 22.51 0.49
N THR A 27 11.38 21.72 0.95
CA THR A 27 12.58 22.21 1.64
C THR A 27 13.76 22.35 0.70
N ASP A 28 14.76 23.18 1.05
CA ASP A 28 16.00 23.32 0.28
C ASP A 28 16.96 22.12 0.47
N THR A 29 16.65 21.21 1.40
CA THR A 29 17.48 20.03 1.66
C THR A 29 16.95 18.85 0.84
N PRO A 30 17.74 18.24 -0.05
CA PRO A 30 17.39 17.02 -0.72
C PRO A 30 16.94 15.93 0.25
N MET A 31 15.91 15.18 -0.09
CA MET A 31 15.31 14.17 0.80
C MET A 31 16.36 13.12 1.23
N THR A 32 17.17 12.63 0.29
CA THR A 32 18.18 11.59 0.57
C THR A 32 19.33 12.06 1.49
N GLN A 33 19.55 13.35 1.63
CA GLN A 33 20.51 13.90 2.62
C GLN A 33 20.03 13.77 4.07
N ARG A 34 18.76 13.45 4.28
CA ARG A 34 18.17 13.23 5.60
C ARG A 34 18.17 11.76 6.03
N LEU A 35 18.46 10.87 5.08
CA LEU A 35 18.62 9.45 5.38
C LEU A 35 19.86 9.21 6.25
N SER A 36 19.78 8.22 7.11
CA SER A 36 20.95 7.70 7.84
C SER A 36 22.04 7.19 6.89
N ASP A 37 23.26 7.04 7.40
CA ASP A 37 24.36 6.46 6.62
C ASP A 37 24.03 5.02 6.17
N GLU A 38 23.34 4.25 7.01
CA GLU A 38 22.89 2.89 6.72
C GLU A 38 21.86 2.88 5.59
N ALA A 39 20.79 3.68 5.68
CA ALA A 39 19.77 3.77 4.63
C ALA A 39 20.34 4.28 3.29
N ASN A 40 21.35 5.16 3.32
CA ASN A 40 22.08 5.57 2.13
C ASN A 40 22.91 4.43 1.51
N ALA A 41 23.48 3.54 2.33
CA ALA A 41 24.17 2.34 1.86
C ALA A 41 23.18 1.33 1.27
N ASP A 42 22.02 1.14 1.91
CA ASP A 42 20.94 0.29 1.42
C ASP A 42 20.39 0.80 0.09
N LEU A 43 20.16 2.11 -0.04
CA LEU A 43 19.75 2.71 -1.32
C LEU A 43 20.75 2.46 -2.44
N ALA A 44 22.05 2.55 -2.14
CA ALA A 44 23.09 2.27 -3.13
C ALA A 44 23.12 0.77 -3.50
N THR A 45 22.93 -0.12 -2.53
CA THR A 45 22.85 -1.57 -2.75
C THR A 45 21.61 -1.92 -3.58
N PHE A 46 20.48 -1.37 -3.24
CA PHE A 46 19.22 -1.52 -3.98
C PHE A 46 19.37 -1.06 -5.44
N ALA A 47 19.90 0.14 -5.67
CA ALA A 47 20.17 0.64 -7.02
C ALA A 47 21.07 -0.31 -7.81
N GLY A 48 22.13 -0.85 -7.19
CA GLY A 48 23.02 -1.83 -7.80
C GLY A 48 22.31 -3.12 -8.24
N ARG A 49 21.37 -3.61 -7.44
CA ARG A 49 20.54 -4.78 -7.79
C ARG A 49 19.64 -4.53 -9.01
N LEU A 50 19.14 -3.31 -9.15
CA LEU A 50 18.35 -2.88 -10.32
C LEU A 50 19.22 -2.59 -11.56
N GLY A 51 20.57 -2.66 -11.46
CA GLY A 51 21.45 -2.22 -12.51
C GLY A 51 21.46 -0.71 -12.76
N ALA A 52 20.94 0.06 -11.79
CA ALA A 52 20.84 1.51 -11.84
C ALA A 52 22.04 2.19 -11.19
N ASN A 53 22.29 3.44 -11.58
CA ASN A 53 23.30 4.27 -10.92
C ASN A 53 22.72 4.84 -9.60
N PRO A 54 23.39 4.64 -8.43
CA PRO A 54 22.89 5.12 -7.14
C PRO A 54 22.67 6.64 -7.08
N ASP A 55 23.55 7.44 -7.72
CA ASP A 55 23.42 8.90 -7.70
C ASP A 55 22.25 9.38 -8.56
N GLN A 56 21.94 8.66 -9.64
CA GLN A 56 20.76 8.94 -10.46
C GLN A 56 19.48 8.58 -9.68
N LEU A 57 19.45 7.47 -8.95
CA LEU A 57 18.32 7.10 -8.13
C LEU A 57 18.10 8.13 -7.01
N ARG A 58 19.16 8.56 -6.30
CA ARG A 58 19.06 9.66 -5.33
C ARG A 58 18.48 10.93 -5.94
N ALA A 59 19.03 11.38 -7.04
CA ALA A 59 18.55 12.58 -7.73
C ALA A 59 17.09 12.48 -8.17
N ALA A 60 16.60 11.27 -8.48
CA ALA A 60 15.21 11.04 -8.84
C ALA A 60 14.27 11.10 -7.62
N LEU A 61 14.74 10.71 -6.43
CA LEU A 61 13.96 10.68 -5.19
C LEU A 61 13.97 12.01 -4.42
N ASP A 62 15.05 12.78 -4.52
CA ASP A 62 15.28 14.04 -3.80
C ASP A 62 14.15 15.09 -3.90
N PRO A 63 13.45 15.22 -5.04
CA PRO A 63 12.35 16.18 -5.17
C PRO A 63 11.10 15.82 -4.36
N TYR A 64 11.04 14.62 -3.78
CA TYR A 64 9.82 14.11 -3.17
C TYR A 64 9.90 14.01 -1.65
N GLN A 65 8.72 13.95 -1.02
CA GLN A 65 8.57 13.56 0.38
C GLN A 65 8.93 12.06 0.54
N PRO A 66 9.34 11.60 1.74
CA PRO A 66 9.75 10.22 1.94
C PRO A 66 8.68 9.20 1.56
N TRP A 67 7.39 9.49 1.82
CA TRP A 67 6.30 8.57 1.49
C TRP A 67 6.17 8.29 -0.02
N ILE A 68 6.40 9.29 -0.89
CA ILE A 68 6.44 9.08 -2.34
C ILE A 68 7.64 8.21 -2.74
N ALA A 69 8.80 8.47 -2.13
CA ALA A 69 9.98 7.67 -2.38
C ALA A 69 9.76 6.20 -2.01
N THR A 70 9.13 5.93 -0.86
CA THR A 70 8.76 4.57 -0.42
C THR A 70 7.90 3.86 -1.48
N ILE A 71 6.85 4.52 -1.97
CA ILE A 71 5.97 3.94 -3.00
C ILE A 71 6.74 3.68 -4.30
N GLN A 72 7.58 4.63 -4.74
CA GLN A 72 8.38 4.46 -5.96
C GLN A 72 9.36 3.28 -5.84
N LEU A 73 10.02 3.13 -4.71
CA LEU A 73 10.94 2.01 -4.46
C LEU A 73 10.21 0.67 -4.43
N ALA A 74 9.03 0.59 -3.79
CA ALA A 74 8.21 -0.61 -3.80
C ALA A 74 7.78 -1.02 -5.23
N VAL A 75 7.39 -0.07 -6.07
CA VAL A 75 7.05 -0.33 -7.48
C VAL A 75 8.27 -0.82 -8.26
N LEU A 76 9.45 -0.22 -8.05
CA LEU A 76 10.68 -0.65 -8.70
C LEU A 76 11.09 -2.07 -8.28
N GLN A 77 10.96 -2.39 -7.00
CA GLN A 77 11.24 -3.73 -6.47
C GLN A 77 10.30 -4.78 -7.05
N MET A 78 9.00 -4.49 -7.06
CA MET A 78 7.97 -5.36 -7.65
C MET A 78 8.26 -5.63 -9.13
N GLN A 79 8.59 -4.59 -9.91
CA GLN A 79 8.94 -4.74 -11.32
C GLN A 79 10.23 -5.54 -11.52
N ALA A 80 11.23 -5.35 -10.66
CA ALA A 80 12.48 -6.10 -10.69
C ALA A 80 12.26 -7.59 -10.39
N ALA A 81 11.30 -7.93 -9.54
CA ALA A 81 10.84 -9.29 -9.28
C ALA A 81 10.00 -9.88 -10.44
N GLY A 82 9.73 -9.10 -11.49
CA GLY A 82 9.02 -9.56 -12.69
C GLY A 82 7.49 -9.40 -12.62
N TYR A 83 6.96 -8.74 -11.61
CA TYR A 83 5.52 -8.47 -11.51
C TYR A 83 5.14 -7.20 -12.26
N ASP A 84 4.00 -7.26 -12.94
CA ASP A 84 3.43 -6.15 -13.70
C ASP A 84 2.25 -5.53 -12.93
N PRO A 85 2.34 -4.24 -12.51
CA PRO A 85 1.24 -3.54 -11.87
C PRO A 85 -0.08 -3.56 -12.66
N ALA A 86 -0.01 -3.65 -14.00
CA ALA A 86 -1.18 -3.74 -14.86
C ALA A 86 -1.94 -5.08 -14.69
N SER A 87 -1.33 -6.06 -14.05
CA SER A 87 -1.93 -7.36 -13.71
C SER A 87 -2.55 -7.40 -12.32
N GLY A 88 -2.60 -6.27 -11.61
CA GLY A 88 -3.22 -6.16 -10.28
C GLY A 88 -4.69 -6.57 -10.29
N VAL A 89 -5.16 -7.11 -9.17
CA VAL A 89 -6.52 -7.66 -9.02
C VAL A 89 -7.58 -6.62 -9.36
N GLU A 90 -7.42 -5.39 -8.88
CA GLU A 90 -8.33 -4.27 -9.11
C GLU A 90 -8.43 -3.93 -10.61
N VAL A 91 -7.27 -3.90 -11.30
CA VAL A 91 -7.22 -3.64 -12.74
C VAL A 91 -7.96 -4.73 -13.51
N VAL A 92 -7.69 -6.00 -13.19
CA VAL A 92 -8.32 -7.15 -13.85
C VAL A 92 -9.81 -7.21 -13.57
N LEU A 93 -10.25 -6.96 -12.33
CA LEU A 93 -11.67 -6.93 -11.97
C LEU A 93 -12.39 -5.78 -12.70
N ASN A 94 -11.82 -4.58 -12.69
CA ASN A 94 -12.39 -3.43 -13.39
C ASN A 94 -12.57 -3.71 -14.88
N GLN A 95 -11.56 -4.27 -15.55
CA GLN A 95 -11.65 -4.65 -16.96
C GLN A 95 -12.74 -5.71 -17.22
N ARG A 96 -12.85 -6.73 -16.36
CA ARG A 96 -13.86 -7.78 -16.50
C ARG A 96 -15.28 -7.29 -16.28
N LEU A 97 -15.45 -6.24 -15.49
CA LEU A 97 -16.75 -5.69 -15.12
C LEU A 97 -17.15 -4.49 -16.00
N ALA A 98 -16.24 -3.95 -16.83
CA ALA A 98 -16.45 -2.74 -17.61
C ALA A 98 -17.68 -2.81 -18.55
N ASP A 99 -17.97 -3.98 -19.12
CA ASP A 99 -19.12 -4.20 -20.01
C ASP A 99 -20.35 -4.78 -19.29
N GLN A 100 -20.31 -4.84 -17.95
CA GLN A 100 -21.41 -5.34 -17.13
C GLN A 100 -22.14 -4.18 -16.45
N ASP A 101 -23.44 -4.32 -16.27
CA ASP A 101 -24.26 -3.35 -15.53
C ASP A 101 -24.03 -3.52 -14.01
N LYS A 102 -22.83 -3.12 -13.57
CA LYS A 102 -22.39 -3.16 -12.17
C LYS A 102 -22.09 -1.78 -11.65
N THR A 103 -22.52 -1.50 -10.44
CA THR A 103 -22.18 -0.26 -9.74
C THR A 103 -20.88 -0.43 -8.97
N PHE A 104 -19.96 0.51 -9.16
CA PHE A 104 -18.71 0.57 -8.39
C PHE A 104 -18.91 1.49 -7.19
N HIS A 105 -18.42 1.04 -6.04
CA HIS A 105 -18.39 1.81 -4.80
C HIS A 105 -16.96 1.78 -4.25
N TYR A 106 -16.59 2.85 -3.55
CA TYR A 106 -15.28 3.04 -2.98
C TYR A 106 -15.41 3.38 -1.51
N LEU A 107 -14.56 2.75 -0.69
CA LEU A 107 -14.53 2.94 0.77
C LEU A 107 -13.86 4.25 1.16
N GLU A 108 -13.02 4.79 0.26
CA GLU A 108 -12.23 6.00 0.46
C GLU A 108 -12.15 6.79 -0.85
N THR A 109 -11.88 8.07 -0.75
CA THR A 109 -11.51 8.91 -1.87
C THR A 109 -10.01 8.81 -2.17
N VAL A 110 -9.60 9.17 -3.38
CA VAL A 110 -8.18 9.29 -3.76
C VAL A 110 -7.42 10.23 -2.82
N GLU A 111 -8.03 11.37 -2.45
CA GLU A 111 -7.40 12.34 -1.57
C GLU A 111 -7.19 11.78 -0.17
N GLU A 112 -8.20 11.12 0.42
CA GLU A 112 -8.06 10.46 1.72
C GLU A 112 -6.92 9.45 1.71
N GLN A 113 -6.83 8.60 0.68
CA GLN A 113 -5.77 7.60 0.56
C GLN A 113 -4.37 8.22 0.50
N LEU A 114 -4.19 9.28 -0.28
CA LEU A 114 -2.90 9.99 -0.34
C LEU A 114 -2.56 10.69 0.99
N ARG A 115 -3.58 11.23 1.69
CA ARG A 115 -3.39 11.93 2.96
C ARG A 115 -2.99 11.01 4.11
N PHE A 116 -3.36 9.72 4.10
CA PHE A 116 -2.85 8.78 5.10
C PHE A 116 -1.32 8.75 5.15
N PHE A 117 -0.68 8.89 4.02
CA PHE A 117 0.78 8.98 3.94
C PHE A 117 1.30 10.41 4.11
N ALA A 118 0.68 11.36 3.41
CA ALA A 118 1.17 12.73 3.33
C ALA A 118 1.05 13.51 4.66
N ASP A 119 0.01 13.25 5.45
CA ASP A 119 -0.26 13.95 6.70
C ASP A 119 0.51 13.34 7.90
N MET A 120 1.24 12.24 7.69
CA MET A 120 2.12 11.71 8.73
C MET A 120 3.28 12.66 9.01
N PRO A 121 3.77 12.72 10.27
CA PRO A 121 4.99 13.45 10.59
C PRO A 121 6.14 13.05 9.66
N TYR A 122 6.93 14.01 9.22
CA TYR A 122 8.05 13.77 8.31
C TYR A 122 9.00 12.68 8.81
N GLU A 123 9.29 12.68 10.11
CA GLU A 123 10.17 11.69 10.75
C GLU A 123 9.59 10.27 10.68
N THR A 124 8.28 10.13 10.80
CA THR A 124 7.60 8.83 10.62
C THR A 124 7.69 8.36 9.17
N GLN A 125 7.49 9.27 8.21
CA GLN A 125 7.66 8.95 6.79
C GLN A 125 9.09 8.54 6.47
N LEU A 126 10.09 9.24 7.05
CA LEU A 126 11.50 8.95 6.85
C LEU A 126 11.88 7.59 7.45
N ALA A 127 11.45 7.30 8.67
CA ALA A 127 11.68 6.02 9.32
C ALA A 127 11.09 4.84 8.52
N ASN A 128 9.90 5.02 7.94
CA ASN A 128 9.29 4.02 7.07
C ASN A 128 10.08 3.82 5.77
N LEU A 129 10.61 4.89 5.17
CA LEU A 129 11.46 4.79 3.99
C LEU A 129 12.75 4.03 4.30
N GLU A 130 13.41 4.34 5.43
CA GLU A 130 14.63 3.65 5.87
C GLU A 130 14.37 2.16 6.13
N LEU A 131 13.27 1.82 6.82
CA LEU A 131 12.85 0.43 7.02
C LEU A 131 12.61 -0.28 5.69
N SER A 132 11.86 0.34 4.77
CA SER A 132 11.57 -0.26 3.46
C SER A 132 12.82 -0.48 2.61
N LEU A 133 13.82 0.40 2.71
CA LEU A 133 15.12 0.22 2.05
C LEU A 133 15.89 -0.97 2.65
N HIS A 134 15.92 -1.05 3.99
CA HIS A 134 16.58 -2.14 4.70
C HIS A 134 15.95 -3.49 4.34
N GLU A 135 14.63 -3.60 4.39
CA GLU A 135 13.90 -4.81 4.01
C GLU A 135 14.13 -5.18 2.54
N ALA A 136 14.13 -4.23 1.63
CA ALA A 136 14.40 -4.48 0.22
C ALA A 136 15.80 -5.04 -0.02
N VAL A 137 16.76 -4.73 0.86
CA VAL A 137 18.14 -5.27 0.79
C VAL A 137 18.24 -6.63 1.49
N GLU A 138 17.65 -6.80 2.67
CA GLU A 138 17.75 -8.04 3.44
C GLU A 138 16.85 -9.16 2.88
N ASN A 139 15.68 -8.79 2.33
CA ASN A 139 14.66 -9.72 1.86
C ASN A 139 14.36 -9.53 0.35
N PRO A 140 15.30 -9.83 -0.55
CA PRO A 140 15.12 -9.60 -1.99
C PRO A 140 13.95 -10.39 -2.61
N ASP A 141 13.60 -11.54 -2.03
CA ASP A 141 12.56 -12.44 -2.50
C ASP A 141 11.19 -12.17 -1.83
N MET A 142 11.06 -11.07 -1.08
CA MET A 142 9.84 -10.72 -0.32
C MET A 142 8.58 -10.73 -1.18
N PHE A 143 8.64 -10.24 -2.43
CA PHE A 143 7.48 -10.24 -3.32
C PHE A 143 7.07 -11.64 -3.77
N ASP A 144 8.01 -12.54 -3.99
CA ASP A 144 7.72 -13.93 -4.33
C ASP A 144 7.08 -14.66 -3.15
N ASP A 145 7.59 -14.44 -1.94
CA ASP A 145 7.00 -14.96 -0.70
C ASP A 145 5.59 -14.41 -0.49
N LEU A 146 5.40 -13.09 -0.69
CA LEU A 146 4.09 -12.43 -0.55
C LEU A 146 3.07 -12.98 -1.53
N VAL A 147 3.42 -13.08 -2.81
CA VAL A 147 2.55 -13.63 -3.85
C VAL A 147 2.26 -15.11 -3.61
N GLY A 148 3.25 -15.88 -3.16
CA GLY A 148 3.08 -17.27 -2.76
C GLY A 148 2.06 -17.43 -1.64
N ALA A 149 2.24 -16.70 -0.53
CA ALA A 149 1.32 -16.70 0.61
C ALA A 149 -0.11 -16.26 0.20
N TRP A 150 -0.21 -15.23 -0.67
CA TRP A 150 -1.48 -14.76 -1.19
C TRP A 150 -2.19 -15.82 -2.06
N ALA A 151 -1.47 -16.47 -2.96
CA ALA A 151 -2.01 -17.50 -3.84
C ALA A 151 -2.48 -18.75 -3.07
N GLU A 152 -1.81 -19.09 -1.97
CA GLU A 152 -2.18 -20.19 -1.08
C GLU A 152 -3.26 -19.76 -0.06
N GLY A 153 -3.53 -18.46 0.06
CA GLY A 153 -4.42 -17.88 1.06
C GLY A 153 -3.91 -18.06 2.48
N ASP A 154 -2.59 -18.09 2.67
CA ASP A 154 -1.96 -18.20 3.99
C ASP A 154 -2.00 -16.84 4.69
N MET A 155 -3.08 -16.64 5.46
CA MET A 155 -3.35 -15.37 6.15
C MET A 155 -2.33 -15.06 7.25
N ASP A 156 -1.77 -16.08 7.90
CA ASP A 156 -0.78 -15.91 8.97
C ASP A 156 0.55 -15.44 8.35
N ARG A 157 0.95 -16.06 7.25
CA ARG A 157 2.15 -15.65 6.51
C ARG A 157 2.01 -14.26 5.90
N LEU A 158 0.84 -13.93 5.32
CA LEU A 158 0.54 -12.59 4.84
C LEU A 158 0.66 -11.54 5.95
N ASN A 159 0.10 -11.84 7.12
CA ASN A 159 0.20 -10.93 8.26
C ASN A 159 1.65 -10.75 8.75
N GLU A 160 2.43 -11.81 8.75
CA GLU A 160 3.85 -11.76 9.10
C GLU A 160 4.62 -10.86 8.13
N ILE A 161 4.51 -11.11 6.82
CA ILE A 161 5.26 -10.37 5.79
C ILE A 161 4.83 -8.89 5.71
N MET A 162 3.52 -8.62 5.73
CA MET A 162 3.00 -7.27 5.47
C MET A 162 2.93 -6.39 6.70
N ASN A 163 2.63 -6.97 7.87
CA ASN A 163 2.16 -6.19 9.01
C ASN A 163 3.09 -6.23 10.22
N SER A 164 3.89 -7.30 10.40
CA SER A 164 4.63 -7.50 11.66
C SER A 164 5.67 -6.42 11.89
N ASP A 165 6.54 -6.17 10.92
CA ASP A 165 7.60 -5.19 11.07
C ASP A 165 7.06 -3.76 11.14
N MET A 166 6.04 -3.44 10.34
CA MET A 166 5.38 -2.15 10.41
C MET A 166 4.74 -1.92 11.79
N ARG A 167 4.08 -2.92 12.36
CA ARG A 167 3.47 -2.85 13.70
C ARG A 167 4.51 -2.67 14.80
N GLU A 168 5.66 -3.33 14.68
CA GLU A 168 6.72 -3.29 15.71
C GLU A 168 7.59 -2.06 15.61
N GLN A 169 7.97 -1.65 14.40
CA GLN A 169 8.96 -0.61 14.16
C GLN A 169 8.33 0.76 13.85
N THR A 170 7.15 0.78 13.22
CA THR A 170 6.42 2.00 12.86
C THR A 170 4.93 1.90 13.26
N PRO A 171 4.60 1.75 14.56
CA PRO A 171 3.23 1.51 15.03
C PRO A 171 2.24 2.62 14.67
N GLU A 172 2.69 3.88 14.56
CA GLU A 172 1.85 4.98 14.10
C GLU A 172 1.44 4.82 12.63
N LEU A 173 2.36 4.35 11.79
CA LEU A 173 2.06 4.03 10.39
C LEU A 173 1.06 2.88 10.30
N TYR A 174 1.30 1.80 11.05
CA TYR A 174 0.40 0.64 11.12
C TYR A 174 -1.02 1.05 11.52
N ASP A 175 -1.15 1.90 12.55
CA ASP A 175 -2.46 2.38 13.00
C ASP A 175 -3.18 3.18 11.91
N VAL A 176 -2.49 4.11 11.24
CA VAL A 176 -3.09 4.97 10.21
C VAL A 176 -3.43 4.18 8.95
N ILE A 177 -2.51 3.35 8.47
CA ILE A 177 -2.68 2.67 7.16
C ILE A 177 -3.60 1.45 7.24
N LEU A 178 -3.67 0.79 8.39
CA LEU A 178 -4.46 -0.44 8.53
C LEU A 178 -5.58 -0.30 9.55
N VAL A 179 -5.26 -0.02 10.82
CA VAL A 179 -6.22 -0.14 11.91
C VAL A 179 -7.37 0.85 11.79
N GLN A 180 -7.08 2.13 11.57
CA GLN A 180 -8.10 3.17 11.43
C GLN A 180 -8.95 2.94 10.19
N ARG A 181 -8.35 2.59 9.07
CA ARG A 181 -9.05 2.29 7.82
C ARG A 181 -9.99 1.10 8.00
N ASN A 182 -9.50 0.00 8.54
CA ASN A 182 -10.32 -1.19 8.82
C ASN A 182 -11.51 -0.87 9.73
N ARG A 183 -11.30 -0.06 10.77
CA ARG A 183 -12.37 0.38 11.67
C ARG A 183 -13.40 1.26 10.98
N ASN A 184 -13.01 2.10 10.04
CA ASN A 184 -13.89 2.92 9.23
C ASN A 184 -14.68 2.07 8.22
N TRP A 185 -14.04 1.13 7.56
CA TRP A 185 -14.64 0.29 6.53
C TRP A 185 -15.62 -0.74 7.09
N ALA A 186 -15.32 -1.34 8.23
CA ALA A 186 -16.10 -2.46 8.76
C ALA A 186 -17.61 -2.13 8.95
N PRO A 187 -18.05 -0.95 9.45
CA PRO A 187 -19.47 -0.61 9.51
C PRO A 187 -20.10 -0.41 8.12
N GLU A 188 -19.38 0.14 7.15
CA GLU A 188 -19.88 0.35 5.79
C GLU A 188 -20.05 -0.98 5.07
N ILE A 189 -19.05 -1.87 5.18
CA ILE A 189 -19.10 -3.23 4.65
C ILE A 189 -20.25 -4.00 5.28
N ALA A 190 -20.43 -3.93 6.61
CA ALA A 190 -21.52 -4.60 7.28
C ALA A 190 -22.91 -4.10 6.80
N ALA A 191 -23.06 -2.79 6.58
CA ALA A 191 -24.29 -2.22 6.05
C ALA A 191 -24.56 -2.66 4.60
N ALA A 192 -23.51 -2.76 3.76
CA ALA A 192 -23.66 -3.27 2.40
C ALA A 192 -24.08 -4.76 2.37
N LEU A 193 -23.56 -5.57 3.29
CA LEU A 193 -23.90 -7.00 3.41
C LEU A 193 -25.29 -7.26 4.03
N ASP A 194 -25.86 -6.30 4.76
CA ASP A 194 -27.21 -6.37 5.29
C ASP A 194 -28.29 -5.97 4.27
N GLY A 195 -27.86 -5.53 3.08
CA GLY A 195 -28.74 -5.18 1.95
C GLY A 195 -29.25 -6.40 1.18
N ASP A 196 -30.11 -6.13 0.19
CA ASP A 196 -30.71 -7.18 -0.65
C ASP A 196 -29.83 -7.58 -1.86
N GLU A 197 -28.67 -6.93 -2.05
CA GLU A 197 -27.80 -7.13 -3.20
C GLU A 197 -26.57 -7.96 -2.83
N ASP A 198 -26.15 -8.84 -3.75
CA ASP A 198 -24.84 -9.49 -3.65
C ASP A 198 -23.72 -8.49 -3.95
N VAL A 199 -22.78 -8.35 -3.03
CA VAL A 199 -21.64 -7.44 -3.16
C VAL A 199 -20.31 -8.18 -3.22
N LEU A 200 -19.43 -7.76 -4.11
CA LEU A 200 -18.02 -8.14 -4.14
C LEU A 200 -17.20 -6.98 -3.54
N ILE A 201 -16.39 -7.27 -2.54
CA ILE A 201 -15.51 -6.29 -1.89
C ILE A 201 -14.07 -6.77 -2.06
N ALA A 202 -13.26 -5.98 -2.74
CA ALA A 202 -11.85 -6.26 -2.97
C ALA A 202 -11.02 -5.17 -2.29
N VAL A 203 -10.23 -5.59 -1.30
CA VAL A 203 -9.29 -4.73 -0.55
C VAL A 203 -7.93 -5.41 -0.47
N GLY A 204 -6.89 -4.64 -0.17
CA GLY A 204 -5.54 -5.16 -0.03
C GLY A 204 -5.45 -6.29 0.99
N ALA A 205 -4.66 -7.30 0.67
CA ALA A 205 -4.56 -8.51 1.48
C ALA A 205 -4.10 -8.23 2.94
N GLY A 206 -3.29 -7.20 3.15
CA GLY A 206 -2.84 -6.77 4.48
C GLY A 206 -3.96 -6.29 5.41
N HIS A 207 -5.12 -5.90 4.86
CA HIS A 207 -6.30 -5.48 5.63
C HIS A 207 -7.12 -6.65 6.19
N MET A 208 -6.86 -7.87 5.73
CA MET A 208 -7.70 -9.03 6.05
C MET A 208 -7.31 -9.73 7.37
N PRO A 209 -6.00 -9.98 7.66
CA PRO A 209 -5.57 -10.79 8.80
C PRO A 209 -5.52 -10.03 10.11
N GLY A 210 -5.40 -10.78 11.21
CA GLY A 210 -5.19 -10.25 12.56
C GLY A 210 -6.46 -9.78 13.27
N GLU A 211 -6.30 -9.36 14.53
CA GLU A 211 -7.40 -8.92 15.38
C GLU A 211 -7.99 -7.57 14.92
N GLU A 212 -7.19 -6.70 14.33
CA GLU A 212 -7.61 -5.44 13.72
C GLU A 212 -7.99 -5.58 12.24
N GLY A 213 -7.92 -6.81 11.68
CA GLY A 213 -8.29 -7.07 10.29
C GLY A 213 -9.80 -6.98 10.05
N VAL A 214 -10.17 -6.67 8.80
CA VAL A 214 -11.57 -6.51 8.40
C VAL A 214 -12.40 -7.75 8.74
N ILE A 215 -11.84 -8.96 8.56
CA ILE A 215 -12.53 -10.22 8.89
C ILE A 215 -12.91 -10.26 10.37
N ALA A 216 -11.97 -10.02 11.28
CA ALA A 216 -12.23 -10.03 12.72
C ALA A 216 -13.24 -8.95 13.12
N LEU A 217 -13.15 -7.77 12.54
CA LEU A 217 -14.08 -6.66 12.81
C LEU A 217 -15.51 -6.96 12.33
N LEU A 218 -15.69 -7.66 11.21
CA LEU A 218 -17.01 -8.10 10.73
C LEU A 218 -17.58 -9.22 11.61
N GLN A 219 -16.76 -10.19 12.02
CA GLN A 219 -17.16 -11.24 12.97
C GLN A 219 -17.59 -10.66 14.33
N ALA A 220 -16.87 -9.65 14.83
CA ALA A 220 -17.24 -8.95 16.07
C ALA A 220 -18.59 -8.22 15.96
N ARG A 221 -19.07 -7.92 14.74
CA ARG A 221 -20.40 -7.37 14.44
C ARG A 221 -21.47 -8.45 14.26
N GLY A 222 -21.12 -9.73 14.41
CA GLY A 222 -22.04 -10.85 14.31
C GLY A 222 -22.22 -11.41 12.90
N LEU A 223 -21.42 -10.97 11.93
CA LEU A 223 -21.42 -11.54 10.59
C LEU A 223 -20.71 -12.89 10.56
N GLU A 224 -21.28 -13.85 9.87
CA GLU A 224 -20.64 -15.14 9.62
C GLU A 224 -19.69 -15.00 8.44
N VAL A 225 -18.39 -15.18 8.70
CA VAL A 225 -17.35 -15.15 7.66
C VAL A 225 -16.78 -16.54 7.48
N ARG A 226 -16.81 -17.04 6.24
CA ARG A 226 -16.31 -18.35 5.87
C ARG A 226 -15.28 -18.23 4.76
N ARG A 227 -14.11 -18.81 4.97
CA ARG A 227 -13.10 -18.97 3.92
C ARG A 227 -13.59 -20.00 2.89
N VAL A 228 -13.45 -19.68 1.62
CA VAL A 228 -13.87 -20.53 0.48
C VAL A 228 -12.71 -21.11 -0.31
N GLN A 229 -11.47 -20.61 -0.08
CA GLN A 229 -10.26 -21.10 -0.73
C GLN A 229 -9.09 -21.11 0.26
#